data_743e1d010a0d8a269b43f7349618bcaf
#
_entry.id   743e1d010a0d8a269b43f7349618bcaf
#
_cell.length_a   1.000
_cell.length_b   1.000
_cell.length_c   1.000
_cell.angle_alpha   90.00
_cell.angle_beta   90.00
_cell.angle_gamma   90.00
#
_symmetry.space_group_name_H-M   'P 1'
#
loop_
_entity.id
_entity.type
_entity.pdbx_description
1 polymer ?
#
loop_
_entity_poly.entity_id
_entity_poly.type
_entity_poly.pdbx_seq_one_letter_code
_entity_poly.pdbx_strand_id
1 'polypeptide(L)'
;MIRALLAALLLTSPAFAADMSVFVRNKRSDGVAVELFGRDSQKVWPGDDKVYLIRPKARKSVPISCEPGEHICWGAWVNGNDSVTAGVGPDNDQPCDTCCFICVEHSTETVDLAE
;
A
#
# COMPACT_ATOMS: atom_id res chain seq x y z
N MET A 1 -13.30 -54.25 -11.58
CA MET A 1 -12.76 -53.05 -12.22
C MET A 1 -12.64 -51.95 -11.16
N ILE A 2 -11.44 -51.73 -10.73
CA ILE A 2 -11.16 -50.72 -9.73
C ILE A 2 -10.95 -49.45 -10.49
N ARG A 3 -11.90 -48.55 -10.37
CA ARG A 3 -11.67 -47.15 -10.77
C ARG A 3 -10.94 -46.48 -9.63
N ALA A 4 -9.67 -46.30 -9.80
CA ALA A 4 -8.96 -45.36 -8.96
C ALA A 4 -9.53 -43.99 -9.28
N LEU A 5 -10.42 -43.53 -8.46
CA LEU A 5 -10.73 -42.09 -8.38
C LEU A 5 -9.47 -41.45 -7.84
N LEU A 6 -8.64 -40.98 -8.74
CA LEU A 6 -7.72 -39.93 -8.42
C LEU A 6 -8.56 -38.73 -8.08
N ALA A 7 -8.91 -38.58 -6.80
CA ALA A 7 -9.26 -37.30 -6.29
C ALA A 7 -8.02 -36.46 -6.49
N ALA A 8 -8.00 -35.64 -7.55
CA ALA A 8 -7.06 -34.58 -7.65
C ALA A 8 -7.33 -33.71 -6.45
N LEU A 9 -6.55 -33.88 -5.40
CA LEU A 9 -6.42 -32.90 -4.35
C LEU A 9 -5.87 -31.70 -5.04
N LEU A 10 -6.77 -30.83 -5.46
CA LEU A 10 -6.44 -29.45 -5.71
C LEU A 10 -6.00 -28.90 -4.36
N LEU A 11 -4.71 -29.01 -4.09
CA LEU A 11 -4.07 -28.24 -3.05
C LEU A 11 -4.13 -26.80 -3.50
N THR A 12 -5.30 -26.16 -3.32
CA THR A 12 -5.35 -24.72 -3.26
C THR A 12 -4.57 -24.34 -2.01
N SER A 13 -3.30 -24.02 -2.19
CA SER A 13 -2.57 -23.31 -1.15
C SER A 13 -3.38 -22.07 -0.85
N PRO A 14 -3.88 -21.87 0.38
CA PRO A 14 -4.48 -20.61 0.71
C PRO A 14 -3.43 -19.55 0.41
N ALA A 15 -3.80 -18.54 -0.39
CA ALA A 15 -2.96 -17.39 -0.59
C ALA A 15 -2.83 -16.72 0.77
N PHE A 16 -1.67 -16.91 1.44
CA PHE A 16 -1.38 -16.25 2.69
C PHE A 16 -1.13 -14.78 2.38
N ALA A 17 -2.09 -13.93 2.76
CA ALA A 17 -1.83 -12.52 2.80
C ALA A 17 -0.83 -12.24 3.92
N ALA A 18 0.12 -11.37 3.65
CA ALA A 18 1.02 -10.86 4.67
C ALA A 18 0.42 -9.60 5.30
N ASP A 19 0.61 -9.45 6.59
CA ASP A 19 0.23 -8.25 7.33
C ASP A 19 1.48 -7.44 7.62
N MET A 20 1.49 -6.18 7.22
CA MET A 20 2.54 -5.23 7.52
C MET A 20 1.95 -3.86 7.85
N SER A 21 2.80 -2.93 8.27
CA SER A 21 2.39 -1.56 8.57
C SER A 21 3.19 -0.58 7.75
N VAL A 22 2.53 0.49 7.32
CA VAL A 22 3.17 1.66 6.74
C VAL A 22 3.05 2.80 7.75
N PHE A 23 4.19 3.28 8.22
CA PHE A 23 4.25 4.36 9.19
C PHE A 23 4.51 5.67 8.46
N VAL A 24 3.50 6.52 8.38
CA VAL A 24 3.58 7.79 7.67
C VAL A 24 3.82 8.91 8.65
N ARG A 25 4.89 9.67 8.43
CA ARG A 25 5.20 10.86 9.21
C ARG A 25 5.00 12.09 8.34
N ASN A 26 3.96 12.85 8.63
CA ASN A 26 3.71 14.10 7.93
C ASN A 26 4.48 15.23 8.60
N LYS A 27 5.61 15.60 8.03
CA LYS A 27 6.44 16.70 8.54
C LYS A 27 6.03 18.07 7.99
N ARG A 28 4.97 18.09 7.17
CA ARG A 28 4.47 19.29 6.54
C ARG A 28 3.55 20.07 7.49
N SER A 29 3.39 21.35 7.20
CA SER A 29 2.39 22.19 7.85
C SER A 29 0.98 22.05 7.26
N ASP A 30 0.84 21.26 6.21
CA ASP A 30 -0.44 20.92 5.57
C ASP A 30 -0.91 19.53 5.97
N GLY A 31 -2.22 19.31 6.00
CA GLY A 31 -2.78 17.96 5.99
C GLY A 31 -2.54 17.29 4.65
N VAL A 32 -2.29 15.99 4.66
CA VAL A 32 -2.03 15.20 3.45
C VAL A 32 -2.99 14.04 3.33
N ALA A 33 -3.29 13.67 2.10
CA ALA A 33 -3.96 12.43 1.76
C ALA A 33 -2.94 11.47 1.19
N VAL A 34 -3.04 10.20 1.57
CA VAL A 34 -2.12 9.14 1.14
C VAL A 34 -2.92 7.95 0.62
N GLU A 35 -2.47 7.39 -0.48
CA GLU A 35 -2.92 6.09 -0.98
C GLU A 35 -1.72 5.19 -1.21
N LEU A 36 -1.95 3.89 -1.12
CA LEU A 36 -0.97 2.86 -1.43
C LEU A 36 -1.45 2.08 -2.64
N PHE A 37 -0.52 1.75 -3.54
CA PHE A 37 -0.82 1.08 -4.80
C PHE A 37 0.01 -0.18 -4.94
N GLY A 38 -0.65 -1.33 -5.03
CA GLY A 38 0.00 -2.59 -5.36
C GLY A 38 0.28 -2.65 -6.85
N ARG A 39 1.56 -2.75 -7.23
CA ARG A 39 1.98 -2.77 -8.63
C ARG A 39 1.71 -4.11 -9.31
N ASP A 40 1.78 -5.18 -8.54
CA ASP A 40 1.60 -6.55 -9.07
C ASP A 40 0.14 -6.98 -9.01
N SER A 41 -0.56 -6.63 -7.94
CA SER A 41 -1.96 -6.99 -7.71
C SER A 41 -2.96 -5.96 -8.23
N GLN A 42 -2.51 -4.74 -8.51
CA GLN A 42 -3.34 -3.58 -8.82
C GLN A 42 -4.32 -3.20 -7.69
N LYS A 43 -4.04 -3.68 -6.49
CA LYS A 43 -4.82 -3.34 -5.31
C LYS A 43 -4.49 -1.92 -4.85
N VAL A 44 -5.49 -1.24 -4.29
CA VAL A 44 -5.34 0.10 -3.73
C VAL A 44 -5.77 0.06 -2.27
N TRP A 45 -4.98 0.67 -1.40
CA TRP A 45 -5.32 0.85 0.01
C TRP A 45 -5.51 2.33 0.33
N PRO A 46 -6.53 2.71 1.08
CA PRO A 46 -7.55 1.88 1.72
C PRO A 46 -8.58 1.30 0.76
N GLY A 47 -8.68 1.77 -0.48
CA GLY A 47 -9.68 1.34 -1.45
C GLY A 47 -11.01 2.06 -1.27
N ASP A 48 -12.01 1.71 -2.08
CA ASP A 48 -13.38 2.25 -2.03
C ASP A 48 -13.45 3.78 -2.15
N ASP A 49 -12.60 4.37 -2.99
CA ASP A 49 -12.47 5.82 -3.18
C ASP A 49 -12.13 6.59 -1.89
N LYS A 50 -11.53 5.89 -0.92
CA LYS A 50 -11.08 6.48 0.33
C LYS A 50 -9.58 6.73 0.30
N VAL A 51 -9.13 7.56 1.21
CA VAL A 51 -7.71 7.90 1.40
C VAL A 51 -7.37 7.88 2.89
N TYR A 52 -6.09 7.76 3.19
CA TYR A 52 -5.62 7.98 4.55
C TYR A 52 -5.35 9.48 4.72
N LEU A 53 -6.02 10.11 5.67
CA LEU A 53 -5.82 11.52 5.99
C LEU A 53 -4.87 11.63 7.18
N ILE A 54 -3.81 12.42 7.02
CA ILE A 54 -2.82 12.63 8.06
C ILE A 54 -2.71 14.13 8.31
N ARG A 55 -3.00 14.51 9.55
CA ARG A 55 -2.98 15.92 9.97
C ARG A 55 -1.59 16.53 9.85
N PRO A 56 -1.47 17.87 9.79
CA PRO A 56 -0.17 18.54 9.83
C PRO A 56 0.66 18.08 11.02
N LYS A 57 1.93 17.79 10.78
CA LYS A 57 2.92 17.36 11.80
C LYS A 57 2.56 16.08 12.54
N ALA A 58 1.56 15.35 12.07
CA ALA A 58 1.11 14.12 12.69
C ALA A 58 1.77 12.88 12.08
N ARG A 59 1.62 11.77 12.78
CA ARG A 59 2.07 10.43 12.36
C ARG A 59 0.88 9.51 12.34
N LYS A 60 0.93 8.54 11.45
CA LYS A 60 -0.13 7.53 11.37
C LYS A 60 0.47 6.19 10.99
N SER A 61 0.15 5.17 11.77
CA SER A 61 0.45 3.79 11.40
C SER A 61 -0.72 3.21 10.63
N VAL A 62 -0.44 2.72 9.44
CA VAL A 62 -1.44 2.17 8.53
C VAL A 62 -1.19 0.68 8.40
N PRO A 63 -2.01 -0.18 9.03
CA PRO A 63 -1.91 -1.61 8.80
C PRO A 63 -2.50 -1.97 7.45
N ILE A 64 -1.80 -2.81 6.71
CA ILE A 64 -2.27 -3.32 5.42
C ILE A 64 -2.09 -4.83 5.35
N SER A 65 -2.94 -5.46 4.55
CA SER A 65 -2.80 -6.85 4.16
C SER A 65 -2.43 -6.89 2.68
N CYS A 66 -1.33 -7.53 2.35
CA CYS A 66 -0.77 -7.54 1.01
C CYS A 66 -0.25 -8.91 0.62
N GLU A 67 -0.01 -9.12 -0.66
CA GLU A 67 0.61 -10.36 -1.14
C GLU A 67 2.12 -10.34 -0.84
N PRO A 68 2.67 -11.39 -0.20
CA PRO A 68 4.10 -11.42 0.10
C PRO A 68 4.93 -11.22 -1.16
N GLY A 69 5.86 -10.27 -1.10
CA GLY A 69 6.77 -9.97 -2.21
C GLY A 69 6.24 -8.99 -3.24
N GLU A 70 4.97 -8.57 -3.17
CA GLU A 70 4.47 -7.59 -4.13
C GLU A 70 5.10 -6.22 -3.89
N HIS A 71 5.23 -5.47 -4.98
CA HIS A 71 5.70 -4.08 -4.92
C HIS A 71 4.54 -3.16 -4.61
N ILE A 72 4.73 -2.31 -3.62
CA ILE A 72 3.72 -1.35 -3.17
C ILE A 72 4.34 0.04 -3.23
N CYS A 73 3.66 0.96 -3.91
CA CYS A 73 4.12 2.33 -4.04
C CYS A 73 3.16 3.27 -3.31
N TRP A 74 3.68 4.32 -2.71
CA TRP A 74 2.85 5.30 -2.03
C TRP A 74 2.71 6.57 -2.87
N GLY A 75 1.50 7.10 -2.89
CA GLY A 75 1.19 8.41 -3.45
C GLY A 75 0.60 9.31 -2.39
N ALA A 76 0.91 10.58 -2.45
CA ALA A 76 0.40 11.56 -1.51
C ALA A 76 0.13 12.89 -2.19
N TRP A 77 -0.73 13.69 -1.59
CA TRP A 77 -1.03 15.03 -2.03
C TRP A 77 -1.55 15.86 -0.85
N VAL A 78 -1.50 17.16 -0.99
CA VAL A 78 -2.05 18.07 0.01
C VAL A 78 -3.56 17.93 0.01
N ASN A 79 -4.14 17.69 1.17
CA ASN A 79 -5.59 17.58 1.30
C ASN A 79 -6.26 18.90 0.91
N GLY A 80 -7.14 18.83 -0.10
CA GLY A 80 -7.78 20.00 -0.67
C GLY A 80 -7.00 20.68 -1.80
N ASN A 81 -5.80 20.22 -2.12
CA ASN A 81 -5.00 20.74 -3.23
C ASN A 81 -4.16 19.63 -3.86
N ASP A 82 -4.78 18.88 -4.77
CA ASP A 82 -4.17 17.71 -5.42
C ASP A 82 -3.14 18.08 -6.50
N SER A 83 -2.86 19.36 -6.70
CA SER A 83 -1.75 19.80 -7.54
C SER A 83 -0.40 19.75 -6.82
N VAL A 84 -0.41 19.70 -5.49
CA VAL A 84 0.81 19.51 -4.68
C VAL A 84 0.91 18.05 -4.29
N THR A 85 1.82 17.33 -4.93
CA THR A 85 1.91 15.88 -4.84
C THR A 85 3.28 15.42 -4.35
N ALA A 86 3.33 14.17 -3.88
CA ALA A 86 4.56 13.48 -3.53
C ALA A 86 4.41 11.99 -3.87
N GLY A 87 5.52 11.29 -3.90
CA GLY A 87 5.51 9.88 -4.26
C GLY A 87 5.07 9.67 -5.71
N VAL A 88 4.25 8.66 -5.93
CA VAL A 88 3.70 8.37 -7.26
C VAL A 88 2.44 9.18 -7.57
N GLY A 89 2.06 10.11 -6.70
CA GLY A 89 0.92 11.00 -6.88
C GLY A 89 -0.43 10.31 -6.66
N PRO A 90 -1.54 11.07 -6.81
CA PRO A 90 -2.87 10.55 -6.56
C PRO A 90 -3.32 9.50 -7.57
N ASP A 91 -2.77 9.51 -8.77
CA ASP A 91 -3.16 8.62 -9.88
C ASP A 91 -2.12 7.52 -10.14
N ASN A 92 -1.14 7.35 -9.26
CA ASN A 92 -0.09 6.34 -9.41
C ASN A 92 0.66 6.45 -10.76
N ASP A 93 0.81 7.64 -11.29
CA ASP A 93 1.38 7.90 -12.62
C ASP A 93 2.63 8.79 -12.61
N GLN A 94 3.07 9.23 -11.43
CA GLN A 94 4.27 10.05 -11.30
C GLN A 94 5.49 9.17 -11.04
N PRO A 95 6.60 9.39 -11.77
CA PRO A 95 7.80 8.61 -11.54
C PRO A 95 8.42 8.94 -10.19
N CYS A 96 8.70 7.90 -9.41
CA CYS A 96 9.37 8.01 -8.12
C CYS A 96 10.06 6.70 -7.79
N ASP A 97 11.38 6.64 -7.92
CA ASP A 97 12.14 5.41 -7.74
C ASP A 97 12.23 4.96 -6.29
N THR A 98 12.07 5.89 -5.34
CA THR A 98 12.23 5.62 -3.91
C THR A 98 10.90 5.51 -3.17
N CYS A 99 9.79 5.50 -3.90
CA CYS A 99 8.45 5.52 -3.33
C CYS A 99 7.78 4.15 -3.29
N CYS A 100 8.54 3.10 -3.51
CA CYS A 100 8.02 1.74 -3.52
C CYS A 100 8.79 0.87 -2.54
N PHE A 101 8.11 -0.11 -2.00
CA PHE A 101 8.67 -1.10 -1.07
C PHE A 101 8.03 -2.46 -1.35
N ILE A 102 8.57 -3.49 -0.72
CA ILE A 102 8.10 -4.87 -0.90
C ILE A 102 7.26 -5.27 0.30
N CYS A 103 6.13 -5.95 0.04
CA CYS A 103 5.32 -6.55 1.08
C CYS A 103 6.10 -7.64 1.80
N VAL A 104 6.39 -7.45 3.08
CA VAL A 104 7.07 -8.40 3.93
C VAL A 104 6.27 -8.57 5.23
N GLU A 105 5.94 -9.81 5.55
CA GLU A 105 5.18 -10.16 6.76
C GLU A 105 5.81 -9.54 8.01
N HIS A 106 4.98 -8.90 8.83
CA HIS A 106 5.35 -8.29 10.11
C HIS A 106 6.40 -7.17 10.01
N SER A 107 6.60 -6.61 8.82
CA SER A 107 7.50 -5.48 8.64
C SER A 107 6.79 -4.15 8.79
N THR A 108 7.59 -3.09 8.94
CA THR A 108 7.12 -1.71 8.94
C THR A 108 7.94 -0.91 7.94
N GLU A 109 7.27 -0.24 7.03
CA GLU A 109 7.88 0.72 6.12
C GLU A 109 7.57 2.12 6.60
N THR A 110 8.58 2.97 6.66
CA THR A 110 8.40 4.37 7.07
C THR A 110 8.41 5.29 5.86
N VAL A 111 7.40 6.14 5.78
CA VAL A 111 7.26 7.15 4.74
C VAL A 111 7.30 8.53 5.39
N ASP A 112 8.26 9.36 4.99
CA ASP A 112 8.40 10.73 5.48
C ASP A 112 7.96 11.71 4.40
N LEU A 113 6.99 12.54 4.74
CA LEU A 113 6.49 13.60 3.88
C LEU A 113 7.02 14.94 4.38
N ALA A 114 7.96 15.51 3.63
CA ALA A 114 8.58 16.80 3.94
C ALA A 114 8.06 17.89 3.01
N GLU A 115 8.23 19.14 3.41
CA GLU A 115 7.91 20.29 2.55
C GLU A 115 8.94 20.47 1.43
#